data_319a360c4411251fe035f9baaa040f44
#
_entry.id   319a360c4411251fe035f9baaa040f44
#
_cell.length_a   1.000
_cell.length_b   1.000
_cell.length_c   1.000
_cell.angle_alpha   90.00
_cell.angle_beta   90.00
_cell.angle_gamma   90.00
#
_symmetry.space_group_name_H-M   'P 1'
#
loop_
_entity.id
_entity.type
_entity.pdbx_description
1 polymer ?
#
loop_
_entity_poly.entity_id
_entity_poly.type
_entity_poly.pdbx_seq_one_letter_code
_entity_poly.pdbx_strand_id
1 'polypeptide(L)'
;TSFQIEWFVYAQTFSYLTTLCVCFFMVFRKTSHFVFKWNNAFAIVILKKSLPYALLIFLMTIYYRIDSIMLERMLHDNSTQAGIYAQAYRFFEASNMFAYLFAALLLPIFSRMLKLGESVHDLVYFSFKTLIGFGFIVTVFCVFNSYDIMSFRYHEHIVQSSEIFIVLMICFLCVSSTYIYGTLLTANGNLFYLNIIASVGVILNITLNIILIPKHQALGSAFASLITQFLTGLCQIILCCYIFRLALIKTCLRLLLFLVGIILVAYYLNLSHYSLHYAFALYSVF
;
A
#
# COMPACT_ATOMS: atom_id res chain seq x y z
N THR A 1 28.28 19.13 13.27
CA THR A 1 27.34 18.67 14.31
C THR A 1 26.81 17.33 13.87
N SER A 2 27.32 16.24 14.48
CA SER A 2 26.84 14.87 14.24
C SER A 2 25.39 14.78 14.74
N PHE A 3 24.44 14.67 13.80
CA PHE A 3 23.03 14.42 14.07
C PHE A 3 22.93 13.00 14.62
N GLN A 4 22.70 12.85 15.92
CA GLN A 4 22.54 11.53 16.54
C GLN A 4 21.11 11.04 16.33
N ILE A 5 20.97 9.79 15.92
CA ILE A 5 19.66 9.12 15.69
C ILE A 5 18.76 9.23 16.94
N GLU A 6 19.36 9.27 18.14
CA GLU A 6 18.66 9.42 19.43
C GLU A 6 17.79 10.67 19.49
N TRP A 7 18.24 11.80 18.94
CA TRP A 7 17.44 13.04 18.91
C TRP A 7 16.15 12.92 18.11
N PHE A 8 16.18 12.13 17.03
CA PHE A 8 14.98 11.83 16.25
C PHE A 8 13.98 11.01 17.06
N VAL A 9 14.46 10.00 17.79
CA VAL A 9 13.61 9.16 18.64
C VAL A 9 12.99 9.99 19.77
N TYR A 10 13.77 10.86 20.43
CA TYR A 10 13.25 11.75 21.48
C TYR A 10 12.21 12.74 20.94
N ALA A 11 12.45 13.34 19.78
CA ALA A 11 11.48 14.25 19.14
C ALA A 11 10.16 13.55 18.83
N GLN A 12 10.22 12.33 18.31
CA GLN A 12 9.04 11.51 18.02
C GLN A 12 8.28 11.12 19.28
N THR A 13 8.99 10.69 20.33
CA THR A 13 8.40 10.35 21.64
C THR A 13 7.73 11.55 22.27
N PHE A 14 8.37 12.72 22.23
CA PHE A 14 7.80 13.98 22.72
C PHE A 14 6.53 14.39 21.97
N SER A 15 6.53 14.21 20.64
CA SER A 15 5.34 14.47 19.79
C SER A 15 4.15 13.59 20.21
N TYR A 16 4.38 12.30 20.45
CA TYR A 16 3.33 11.38 20.90
C TYR A 16 2.81 11.74 22.31
N LEU A 17 3.69 12.09 23.22
CA LEU A 17 3.32 12.53 24.58
C LEU A 17 2.47 13.81 24.51
N THR A 18 2.87 14.79 23.71
CA THR A 18 2.12 16.04 23.53
C THR A 18 0.72 15.76 22.98
N THR A 19 0.62 14.90 21.94
CA THR A 19 -0.67 14.49 21.37
C THR A 19 -1.54 13.79 22.41
N LEU A 20 -0.98 12.89 23.20
CA LEU A 20 -1.69 12.20 24.29
C LEU A 20 -2.26 13.21 25.30
N CYS A 21 -1.44 14.18 25.77
CA CYS A 21 -1.86 15.20 26.72
C CYS A 21 -3.00 16.07 26.16
N VAL A 22 -2.90 16.51 24.90
CA VAL A 22 -3.94 17.30 24.25
C VAL A 22 -5.24 16.50 24.13
N CYS A 23 -5.19 15.25 23.66
CA CYS A 23 -6.36 14.39 23.57
C CYS A 23 -7.02 14.16 24.94
N PHE A 24 -6.21 13.88 25.96
CA PHE A 24 -6.68 13.70 27.33
C PHE A 24 -7.36 14.96 27.88
N PHE A 25 -6.75 16.12 27.66
CA PHE A 25 -7.34 17.41 28.04
C PHE A 25 -8.67 17.68 27.33
N MET A 26 -8.77 17.38 26.01
CA MET A 26 -10.01 17.56 25.25
C MET A 26 -11.14 16.64 25.74
N VAL A 27 -10.81 15.38 26.07
CA VAL A 27 -11.78 14.42 26.64
C VAL A 27 -12.28 14.89 28.00
N PHE A 28 -11.37 15.28 28.90
CA PHE A 28 -11.77 15.81 30.22
C PHE A 28 -12.66 17.04 30.10
N ARG A 29 -12.38 17.93 29.16
CA ARG A 29 -13.15 19.16 28.97
C ARG A 29 -14.57 18.90 28.43
N LYS A 30 -14.74 17.80 27.66
CA LYS A 30 -16.05 17.44 27.09
C LYS A 30 -16.89 16.53 27.99
N THR A 31 -16.28 15.89 28.97
CA THR A 31 -16.95 14.90 29.83
C THR A 31 -17.18 15.50 31.20
N SER A 32 -18.41 15.87 31.51
CA SER A 32 -18.78 16.54 32.81
C SER A 32 -18.60 15.64 34.03
N HIS A 33 -18.62 14.31 33.88
CA HIS A 33 -18.39 13.32 34.92
C HIS A 33 -17.56 12.15 34.40
N PHE A 34 -16.26 12.23 34.56
CA PHE A 34 -15.39 11.10 34.22
C PHE A 34 -15.28 10.17 35.45
N VAL A 35 -16.00 9.05 35.43
CA VAL A 35 -15.89 7.99 36.43
C VAL A 35 -15.20 6.81 35.81
N PHE A 36 -13.96 6.54 36.23
CA PHE A 36 -13.23 5.37 35.79
C PHE A 36 -13.79 4.13 36.49
N LYS A 37 -14.59 3.33 35.79
CA LYS A 37 -15.09 2.04 36.23
C LYS A 37 -14.46 0.95 35.38
N TRP A 38 -13.59 0.15 35.98
CA TRP A 38 -13.01 -1.01 35.31
C TRP A 38 -14.02 -2.17 35.32
N ASN A 39 -14.36 -2.69 34.15
CA ASN A 39 -15.25 -3.85 34.00
C ASN A 39 -14.54 -4.91 33.14
N ASN A 40 -14.08 -5.99 33.81
CA ASN A 40 -13.35 -7.08 33.14
C ASN A 40 -14.18 -7.76 32.04
N ALA A 41 -15.47 -7.97 32.23
CA ALA A 41 -16.33 -8.59 31.23
C ALA A 41 -16.41 -7.73 29.96
N PHE A 42 -16.56 -6.42 30.12
CA PHE A 42 -16.58 -5.48 29.01
C PHE A 42 -15.23 -5.41 28.30
N ALA A 43 -14.13 -5.38 29.04
CA ALA A 43 -12.76 -5.38 28.47
C ALA A 43 -12.50 -6.64 27.62
N ILE A 44 -12.90 -7.82 28.09
CA ILE A 44 -12.78 -9.08 27.35
C ILE A 44 -13.61 -9.07 26.07
N VAL A 45 -14.82 -8.53 26.09
CA VAL A 45 -15.66 -8.39 24.90
C VAL A 45 -15.00 -7.48 23.85
N ILE A 46 -14.45 -6.34 24.29
CA ILE A 46 -13.71 -5.42 23.39
C ILE A 46 -12.50 -6.14 22.80
N LEU A 47 -11.66 -6.77 23.62
CA LEU A 47 -10.48 -7.50 23.17
C LEU A 47 -10.83 -8.58 22.13
N LYS A 48 -11.84 -9.40 22.39
CA LYS A 48 -12.28 -10.44 21.44
C LYS A 48 -12.75 -9.86 20.11
N LYS A 49 -13.48 -8.73 20.12
CA LYS A 49 -13.95 -8.07 18.89
C LYS A 49 -12.83 -7.35 18.15
N SER A 50 -11.82 -6.82 18.84
CA SER A 50 -10.70 -6.11 18.26
C SER A 50 -9.60 -7.04 17.74
N LEU A 51 -9.50 -8.28 18.27
CA LEU A 51 -8.43 -9.22 17.94
C LEU A 51 -8.29 -9.49 16.42
N PRO A 52 -9.35 -9.74 15.65
CA PRO A 52 -9.21 -9.98 14.21
C PRO A 52 -8.71 -8.75 13.43
N TYR A 53 -9.05 -7.54 13.87
CA TYR A 53 -8.49 -6.30 13.30
C TYR A 53 -7.03 -6.12 13.67
N ALA A 54 -6.68 -6.36 14.93
CA ALA A 54 -5.30 -6.29 15.42
C ALA A 54 -4.40 -7.28 14.68
N LEU A 55 -4.88 -8.52 14.48
CA LEU A 55 -4.15 -9.53 13.72
C LEU A 55 -3.92 -9.10 12.26
N LEU A 56 -4.94 -8.53 11.60
CA LEU A 56 -4.80 -8.04 10.23
C LEU A 56 -3.75 -6.92 10.13
N ILE A 57 -3.78 -5.94 11.05
CA ILE A 57 -2.82 -4.84 11.08
C ILE A 57 -1.41 -5.37 11.37
N PHE A 58 -1.27 -6.33 12.28
CA PHE A 58 0.01 -6.97 12.61
C PHE A 58 0.60 -7.70 11.39
N LEU A 59 -0.20 -8.52 10.70
CA LEU A 59 0.23 -9.22 9.49
C LEU A 59 0.64 -8.24 8.37
N MET A 60 -0.11 -7.17 8.17
CA MET A 60 0.25 -6.13 7.20
C MET A 60 1.54 -5.41 7.60
N THR A 61 1.75 -5.13 8.87
CA THR A 61 2.98 -4.49 9.36
C THR A 61 4.21 -5.38 9.12
N ILE A 62 4.09 -6.68 9.41
CA ILE A 62 5.14 -7.66 9.07
C ILE A 62 5.42 -7.61 7.57
N TYR A 63 4.37 -7.73 6.76
CA TYR A 63 4.48 -7.74 5.31
C TYR A 63 5.27 -6.53 4.77
N TYR A 64 4.99 -5.32 5.24
CA TYR A 64 5.68 -4.10 4.78
C TYR A 64 7.13 -3.96 5.27
N ARG A 65 7.51 -4.66 6.34
CA ARG A 65 8.85 -4.52 6.92
C ARG A 65 9.77 -5.71 6.68
N ILE A 66 9.19 -6.88 6.36
CA ILE A 66 9.95 -8.12 6.27
C ILE A 66 10.98 -8.09 5.15
N ASP A 67 10.69 -7.46 4.02
CA ASP A 67 11.57 -7.33 2.87
C ASP A 67 12.90 -6.68 3.26
N SER A 68 12.85 -5.53 3.93
CA SER A 68 14.05 -4.81 4.38
C SER A 68 14.84 -5.61 5.43
N ILE A 69 14.14 -6.27 6.35
CA ILE A 69 14.77 -7.10 7.39
C ILE A 69 15.47 -8.31 6.77
N MET A 70 14.83 -8.97 5.79
CA MET A 70 15.42 -10.13 5.13
C MET A 70 16.62 -9.74 4.27
N LEU A 71 16.55 -8.61 3.56
CA LEU A 71 17.69 -8.09 2.78
C LEU A 71 18.90 -7.83 3.69
N GLU A 72 18.69 -7.21 4.84
CA GLU A 72 19.76 -6.92 5.79
C GLU A 72 20.36 -8.18 6.41
N ARG A 73 19.54 -9.22 6.67
CA ARG A 73 19.96 -10.45 7.36
C ARG A 73 20.54 -11.52 6.45
N MET A 74 20.09 -11.60 5.19
CA MET A 74 20.46 -12.68 4.28
C MET A 74 21.68 -12.38 3.41
N LEU A 75 22.03 -11.09 3.23
CA LEU A 75 23.15 -10.67 2.42
C LEU A 75 24.34 -10.25 3.31
N HIS A 76 25.55 -10.69 2.96
CA HIS A 76 26.77 -10.35 3.71
C HIS A 76 27.23 -8.91 3.49
N ASP A 77 26.88 -8.26 2.36
CA ASP A 77 27.07 -6.83 2.05
C ASP A 77 25.90 -5.98 2.57
N ASN A 78 25.55 -6.17 3.77
CA ASN A 78 24.31 -5.95 4.50
C ASN A 78 23.63 -4.59 4.28
N SER A 79 24.37 -3.49 4.25
CA SER A 79 23.76 -2.15 4.23
C SER A 79 23.50 -1.64 2.82
N THR A 80 24.29 -2.04 1.83
CA THR A 80 24.22 -1.48 0.48
C THR A 80 22.93 -1.91 -0.24
N GLN A 81 22.62 -3.20 -0.27
CA GLN A 81 21.41 -3.70 -0.96
C GLN A 81 20.11 -3.27 -0.28
N ALA A 82 20.08 -3.26 1.05
CA ALA A 82 18.94 -2.72 1.81
C ALA A 82 18.78 -1.21 1.57
N GLY A 83 19.89 -0.47 1.43
CA GLY A 83 19.90 0.96 1.07
C GLY A 83 19.34 1.22 -0.34
N ILE A 84 19.77 0.42 -1.33
CA ILE A 84 19.29 0.52 -2.72
C ILE A 84 17.76 0.22 -2.79
N TYR A 85 17.32 -0.82 -2.08
CA TYR A 85 15.90 -1.13 -1.97
C TYR A 85 15.11 0.02 -1.33
N ALA A 86 15.63 0.59 -0.23
CA ALA A 86 14.99 1.69 0.49
C ALA A 86 14.87 2.96 -0.36
N GLN A 87 15.79 3.23 -1.29
CA GLN A 87 15.70 4.36 -2.23
C GLN A 87 14.42 4.26 -3.08
N ALA A 88 14.18 3.12 -3.70
CA ALA A 88 13.00 2.86 -4.52
C ALA A 88 11.72 2.74 -3.69
N TYR A 89 11.81 2.11 -2.51
CA TYR A 89 10.69 1.86 -1.62
C TYR A 89 10.03 3.14 -1.09
N ARG A 90 10.79 4.22 -0.90
CA ARG A 90 10.25 5.52 -0.47
C ARG A 90 9.23 6.10 -1.46
N PHE A 91 9.47 5.96 -2.77
CA PHE A 91 8.52 6.40 -3.79
C PHE A 91 7.27 5.51 -3.83
N PHE A 92 7.46 4.21 -3.67
CA PHE A 92 6.38 3.25 -3.54
C PHE A 92 5.51 3.56 -2.31
N GLU A 93 6.11 3.84 -1.16
CA GLU A 93 5.42 4.20 0.08
C GLU A 93 4.64 5.52 -0.07
N ALA A 94 5.24 6.53 -0.72
CA ALA A 94 4.56 7.79 -1.02
C ALA A 94 3.35 7.59 -1.94
N SER A 95 3.48 6.76 -2.98
CA SER A 95 2.37 6.41 -3.88
C SER A 95 1.26 5.66 -3.15
N ASN A 96 1.61 4.71 -2.28
CA ASN A 96 0.65 3.97 -1.47
C ASN A 96 -0.15 4.84 -0.51
N MET A 97 0.40 5.97 -0.06
CA MET A 97 -0.32 6.90 0.80
C MET A 97 -1.59 7.45 0.14
N PHE A 98 -1.56 7.71 -1.17
CA PHE A 98 -2.77 8.12 -1.91
C PHE A 98 -3.83 7.02 -1.91
N ALA A 99 -3.45 5.78 -2.19
CA ALA A 99 -4.38 4.65 -2.17
C ALA A 99 -4.95 4.40 -0.75
N TYR A 100 -4.13 4.54 0.28
CA TYR A 100 -4.54 4.44 1.68
C TYR A 100 -5.55 5.53 2.07
N LEU A 101 -5.29 6.80 1.72
CA LEU A 101 -6.21 7.91 2.01
C LEU A 101 -7.57 7.72 1.31
N PHE A 102 -7.53 7.24 0.06
CA PHE A 102 -8.74 6.91 -0.68
C PHE A 102 -9.54 5.79 0.00
N ALA A 103 -8.87 4.72 0.43
CA ALA A 103 -9.48 3.61 1.18
C ALA A 103 -10.07 4.07 2.53
N ALA A 104 -9.39 4.97 3.23
CA ALA A 104 -9.85 5.53 4.50
C ALA A 104 -11.18 6.29 4.36
N LEU A 105 -11.39 6.96 3.22
CA LEU A 105 -12.66 7.61 2.89
C LEU A 105 -13.76 6.59 2.50
N LEU A 106 -13.39 5.51 1.84
CA LEU A 106 -14.33 4.48 1.40
C LEU A 106 -14.90 3.64 2.54
N LEU A 107 -14.11 3.37 3.58
CA LEU A 107 -14.50 2.49 4.69
C LEU A 107 -15.81 2.91 5.37
N PRO A 108 -15.98 4.16 5.83
CA PRO A 108 -17.23 4.60 6.46
C PRO A 108 -18.41 4.60 5.47
N ILE A 109 -18.17 4.90 4.18
CA ILE A 109 -19.22 4.93 3.16
C ILE A 109 -19.73 3.50 2.89
N PHE A 110 -18.83 2.53 2.66
CA PHE A 110 -19.20 1.13 2.49
C PHE A 110 -19.93 0.59 3.72
N SER A 111 -19.42 0.89 4.93
CA SER A 111 -20.07 0.44 6.19
C SER A 111 -21.47 0.98 6.33
N ARG A 112 -21.72 2.24 5.94
CA ARG A 112 -23.05 2.85 5.97
C ARG A 112 -23.98 2.22 4.94
N MET A 113 -23.55 2.08 3.67
CA MET A 113 -24.35 1.50 2.60
C MET A 113 -24.74 0.05 2.92
N LEU A 114 -23.79 -0.76 3.39
CA LEU A 114 -24.05 -2.14 3.78
C LEU A 114 -25.03 -2.24 4.94
N LYS A 115 -24.93 -1.34 5.93
CA LYS A 115 -25.87 -1.29 7.07
C LYS A 115 -27.29 -0.92 6.63
N LEU A 116 -27.42 -0.07 5.60
CA LEU A 116 -28.72 0.35 5.05
C LEU A 116 -29.28 -0.65 4.02
N GLY A 117 -28.54 -1.69 3.65
CA GLY A 117 -28.91 -2.64 2.60
C GLY A 117 -28.82 -2.06 1.19
N GLU A 118 -28.09 -0.95 1.01
CA GLU A 118 -27.91 -0.32 -0.29
C GLU A 118 -26.88 -1.07 -1.15
N SER A 119 -27.03 -1.00 -2.48
CA SER A 119 -26.11 -1.60 -3.42
C SER A 119 -24.76 -0.86 -3.42
N VAL A 120 -23.67 -1.58 -3.20
CA VAL A 120 -22.30 -1.03 -3.21
C VAL A 120 -21.66 -1.07 -4.61
N HIS A 121 -22.34 -1.65 -5.61
CA HIS A 121 -21.76 -1.94 -6.92
C HIS A 121 -21.21 -0.68 -7.62
N ASP A 122 -22.01 0.38 -7.72
CA ASP A 122 -21.61 1.60 -8.43
C ASP A 122 -20.41 2.28 -7.76
N LEU A 123 -20.40 2.30 -6.41
CA LEU A 123 -19.29 2.86 -5.67
C LEU A 123 -18.01 2.03 -5.85
N VAL A 124 -18.09 0.70 -5.84
CA VAL A 124 -16.95 -0.18 -6.08
C VAL A 124 -16.40 0.03 -7.49
N TYR A 125 -17.27 0.06 -8.53
CA TYR A 125 -16.84 0.30 -9.91
C TYR A 125 -16.21 1.68 -10.08
N PHE A 126 -16.81 2.71 -9.51
CA PHE A 126 -16.26 4.06 -9.53
C PHE A 126 -14.89 4.11 -8.87
N SER A 127 -14.78 3.59 -7.64
CA SER A 127 -13.55 3.57 -6.86
C SER A 127 -12.43 2.80 -7.57
N PHE A 128 -12.75 1.62 -8.11
CA PHE A 128 -11.80 0.80 -8.84
C PHE A 128 -11.31 1.49 -10.11
N LYS A 129 -12.23 2.03 -10.90
CA LYS A 129 -11.89 2.76 -12.13
C LYS A 129 -11.02 4.00 -11.84
N THR A 130 -11.37 4.77 -10.81
CA THR A 130 -10.65 5.99 -10.46
C THR A 130 -9.26 5.69 -9.91
N LEU A 131 -9.14 4.80 -8.91
CA LEU A 131 -7.86 4.53 -8.26
C LEU A 131 -6.89 3.76 -9.17
N ILE A 132 -7.38 2.77 -9.92
CA ILE A 132 -6.54 2.02 -10.87
C ILE A 132 -6.21 2.88 -12.10
N GLY A 133 -7.15 3.70 -12.59
CA GLY A 133 -6.88 4.64 -13.69
C GLY A 133 -5.78 5.65 -13.33
N PHE A 134 -5.89 6.28 -12.15
CA PHE A 134 -4.82 7.13 -11.62
C PHE A 134 -3.51 6.35 -11.42
N GLY A 135 -3.60 5.15 -10.86
CA GLY A 135 -2.46 4.25 -10.67
C GLY A 135 -1.74 3.92 -11.98
N PHE A 136 -2.46 3.69 -13.07
CA PHE A 136 -1.86 3.46 -14.39
C PHE A 136 -1.07 4.67 -14.88
N ILE A 137 -1.63 5.88 -14.77
CA ILE A 137 -0.92 7.12 -15.17
C ILE A 137 0.37 7.25 -14.40
N VAL A 138 0.32 7.15 -13.07
CA VAL A 138 1.51 7.26 -12.20
C VAL A 138 2.52 6.17 -12.49
N THR A 139 2.08 4.90 -12.60
CA THR A 139 2.98 3.77 -12.84
C THR A 139 3.68 3.88 -14.19
N VAL A 140 2.93 4.15 -15.27
CA VAL A 140 3.53 4.26 -16.60
C VAL A 140 4.52 5.43 -16.66
N PHE A 141 4.15 6.60 -16.09
CA PHE A 141 5.08 7.72 -15.98
C PHE A 141 6.36 7.35 -15.24
N CYS A 142 6.25 6.71 -14.09
CA CYS A 142 7.41 6.29 -13.28
C CYS A 142 8.26 5.23 -13.98
N VAL A 143 7.65 4.29 -14.68
CA VAL A 143 8.36 3.23 -15.41
C VAL A 143 9.20 3.81 -16.56
N PHE A 144 8.62 4.69 -17.37
CA PHE A 144 9.34 5.28 -18.51
C PHE A 144 10.42 6.29 -18.11
N ASN A 145 10.27 6.93 -16.94
CA ASN A 145 11.21 7.93 -16.45
C ASN A 145 11.96 7.45 -15.19
N SER A 146 12.07 6.15 -14.98
CA SER A 146 12.61 5.56 -13.74
C SER A 146 14.04 6.02 -13.44
N TYR A 147 14.92 6.03 -14.45
CA TYR A 147 16.29 6.44 -14.31
C TYR A 147 16.40 7.94 -13.96
N ASP A 148 15.66 8.80 -14.64
CA ASP A 148 15.69 10.25 -14.41
C ASP A 148 15.15 10.62 -13.03
N ILE A 149 14.07 9.97 -12.59
CA ILE A 149 13.49 10.16 -11.26
C ILE A 149 14.49 9.75 -10.18
N MET A 150 15.15 8.60 -10.34
CA MET A 150 16.11 8.12 -9.36
C MET A 150 17.39 8.97 -9.35
N SER A 151 17.89 9.38 -10.53
CA SER A 151 19.09 10.23 -10.66
C SER A 151 18.88 11.64 -10.10
N PHE A 152 17.67 12.17 -10.17
CA PHE A 152 17.33 13.47 -9.58
C PHE A 152 17.51 13.49 -8.06
N ARG A 153 17.25 12.36 -7.37
CA ARG A 153 17.27 12.32 -5.91
C ARG A 153 18.50 11.64 -5.34
N TYR A 154 19.09 10.69 -6.07
CA TYR A 154 20.21 9.86 -5.62
C TYR A 154 21.36 9.92 -6.62
N HIS A 155 22.60 9.73 -6.11
CA HIS A 155 23.81 9.81 -6.94
C HIS A 155 24.52 8.45 -7.03
N GLU A 156 24.19 7.50 -6.17
CA GLU A 156 24.80 6.17 -6.12
C GLU A 156 23.78 5.08 -6.47
N HIS A 157 24.24 4.03 -7.13
CA HIS A 157 23.46 2.84 -7.50
C HIS A 157 22.16 3.12 -8.28
N ILE A 158 22.16 4.17 -9.14
CA ILE A 158 20.96 4.65 -9.84
C ILE A 158 20.34 3.57 -10.70
N VAL A 159 21.15 2.81 -11.46
CA VAL A 159 20.64 1.75 -12.37
C VAL A 159 19.90 0.68 -11.57
N GLN A 160 20.52 0.17 -10.51
CA GLN A 160 19.89 -0.88 -9.68
C GLN A 160 18.63 -0.39 -8.98
N SER A 161 18.67 0.83 -8.42
CA SER A 161 17.50 1.41 -7.76
C SER A 161 16.36 1.73 -8.75
N SER A 162 16.67 2.10 -10.02
CA SER A 162 15.64 2.31 -11.04
C SER A 162 14.95 1.02 -11.48
N GLU A 163 15.66 -0.10 -11.58
CA GLU A 163 15.08 -1.41 -11.86
C GLU A 163 14.11 -1.85 -10.73
N ILE A 164 14.53 -1.70 -9.47
CA ILE A 164 13.70 -2.00 -8.30
C ILE A 164 12.46 -1.08 -8.29
N PHE A 165 12.66 0.20 -8.60
CA PHE A 165 11.58 1.19 -8.65
C PHE A 165 10.51 0.82 -9.68
N ILE A 166 10.88 0.36 -10.87
CA ILE A 166 9.94 -0.14 -11.88
C ILE A 166 9.06 -1.25 -11.30
N VAL A 167 9.67 -2.27 -10.70
CA VAL A 167 8.96 -3.41 -10.14
C VAL A 167 8.00 -2.98 -9.01
N LEU A 168 8.45 -2.10 -8.12
CA LEU A 168 7.65 -1.60 -7.03
C LEU A 168 6.49 -0.71 -7.51
N MET A 169 6.67 0.07 -8.58
CA MET A 169 5.58 0.87 -9.15
C MET A 169 4.52 -0.01 -9.83
N ILE A 170 4.89 -1.14 -10.44
CA ILE A 170 3.93 -2.13 -10.90
C ILE A 170 3.21 -2.78 -9.69
N CYS A 171 3.94 -3.05 -8.61
CA CYS A 171 3.36 -3.57 -7.36
C CYS A 171 2.32 -2.59 -6.77
N PHE A 172 2.49 -1.28 -6.92
CA PHE A 172 1.54 -0.26 -6.49
C PHE A 172 0.13 -0.46 -7.07
N LEU A 173 0.00 -0.91 -8.33
CA LEU A 173 -1.30 -1.24 -8.93
C LEU A 173 -2.00 -2.39 -8.22
N CYS A 174 -1.24 -3.42 -7.87
CA CYS A 174 -1.77 -4.57 -7.12
C CYS A 174 -2.23 -4.14 -5.72
N VAL A 175 -1.43 -3.34 -5.02
CA VAL A 175 -1.77 -2.79 -3.69
C VAL A 175 -2.97 -1.87 -3.76
N SER A 176 -3.11 -1.05 -4.80
CA SER A 176 -4.26 -0.17 -5.00
C SER A 176 -5.57 -0.95 -5.10
N SER A 177 -5.58 -2.09 -5.80
CA SER A 177 -6.75 -2.97 -5.83
C SER A 177 -7.05 -3.59 -4.46
N THR A 178 -6.02 -4.01 -3.73
CA THR A 178 -6.13 -4.54 -2.35
C THR A 178 -6.76 -3.52 -1.41
N TYR A 179 -6.42 -2.23 -1.52
CA TYR A 179 -7.05 -1.19 -0.71
C TYR A 179 -8.55 -1.07 -0.94
N ILE A 180 -9.04 -1.21 -2.15
CA ILE A 180 -10.48 -1.10 -2.44
C ILE A 180 -11.24 -2.35 -1.94
N TYR A 181 -10.81 -3.53 -2.37
CA TYR A 181 -11.51 -4.78 -2.07
C TYR A 181 -11.31 -5.21 -0.62
N GLY A 182 -10.13 -4.99 -0.05
CA GLY A 182 -9.86 -5.21 1.37
C GLY A 182 -10.70 -4.29 2.26
N THR A 183 -10.90 -3.03 1.87
CA THR A 183 -11.77 -2.09 2.59
C THR A 183 -13.24 -2.52 2.54
N LEU A 184 -13.72 -2.97 1.37
CA LEU A 184 -15.08 -3.50 1.23
C LEU A 184 -15.31 -4.73 2.09
N LEU A 185 -14.39 -5.69 2.10
CA LEU A 185 -14.44 -6.88 2.94
C LEU A 185 -14.38 -6.54 4.44
N THR A 186 -13.57 -5.54 4.81
CA THR A 186 -13.48 -5.03 6.17
C THR A 186 -14.81 -4.39 6.61
N ALA A 187 -15.41 -3.57 5.74
CA ALA A 187 -16.71 -2.94 6.00
C ALA A 187 -17.84 -3.96 6.17
N ASN A 188 -17.77 -5.08 5.43
CA ASN A 188 -18.73 -6.17 5.53
C ASN A 188 -18.45 -7.13 6.71
N GLY A 189 -17.35 -6.95 7.45
CA GLY A 189 -17.00 -7.81 8.58
C GLY A 189 -16.33 -9.14 8.20
N ASN A 190 -15.92 -9.34 6.96
CA ASN A 190 -15.25 -10.55 6.46
C ASN A 190 -13.78 -10.67 6.89
N LEU A 191 -13.46 -10.26 8.12
CA LEU A 191 -12.10 -10.22 8.65
C LEU A 191 -11.42 -11.59 8.72
N PHE A 192 -12.18 -12.66 8.93
CA PHE A 192 -11.64 -14.02 8.96
C PHE A 192 -10.95 -14.37 7.65
N TYR A 193 -11.63 -14.15 6.52
CA TYR A 193 -11.05 -14.40 5.20
C TYR A 193 -9.88 -13.48 4.88
N LEU A 194 -9.97 -12.21 5.28
CA LEU A 194 -8.86 -11.26 5.11
C LEU A 194 -7.62 -11.70 5.89
N ASN A 195 -7.78 -12.17 7.13
CA ASN A 195 -6.67 -12.68 7.94
C ASN A 195 -6.03 -13.93 7.33
N ILE A 196 -6.84 -14.84 6.74
CA ILE A 196 -6.30 -16.01 6.02
C ILE A 196 -5.49 -15.56 4.81
N ILE A 197 -6.05 -14.68 3.97
CA ILE A 197 -5.34 -14.17 2.78
C ILE A 197 -4.04 -13.46 3.18
N ALA A 198 -4.08 -12.62 4.23
CA ALA A 198 -2.90 -11.93 4.73
C ALA A 198 -1.85 -12.90 5.30
N SER A 199 -2.26 -13.92 6.07
CA SER A 199 -1.34 -14.93 6.62
C SER A 199 -0.66 -15.73 5.52
N VAL A 200 -1.42 -16.21 4.53
CA VAL A 200 -0.88 -16.91 3.37
C VAL A 200 0.05 -15.98 2.58
N GLY A 201 -0.32 -14.71 2.42
CA GLY A 201 0.51 -13.69 1.79
C GLY A 201 1.86 -13.51 2.49
N VAL A 202 1.88 -13.38 3.82
CA VAL A 202 3.13 -13.27 4.60
C VAL A 202 4.02 -14.49 4.41
N ILE A 203 3.46 -15.70 4.52
CA ILE A 203 4.20 -16.95 4.33
C ILE A 203 4.78 -17.03 2.92
N LEU A 204 3.97 -16.71 1.91
CA LEU A 204 4.41 -16.71 0.52
C LEU A 204 5.51 -15.67 0.28
N ASN A 205 5.38 -14.46 0.79
CA ASN A 205 6.38 -13.41 0.68
C ASN A 205 7.71 -13.83 1.30
N ILE A 206 7.70 -14.38 2.53
CA ILE A 206 8.91 -14.87 3.20
C ILE A 206 9.55 -15.99 2.37
N THR A 207 8.77 -16.95 1.88
CA THR A 207 9.26 -18.07 1.07
C THR A 207 9.92 -17.58 -0.23
N LEU A 208 9.25 -16.64 -0.93
CA LEU A 208 9.80 -16.06 -2.15
C LEU A 208 11.06 -15.24 -1.88
N ASN A 209 11.12 -14.48 -0.79
CA ASN A 209 12.31 -13.75 -0.39
C ASN A 209 13.49 -14.70 -0.11
N ILE A 210 13.28 -15.83 0.59
CA ILE A 210 14.33 -16.84 0.82
C ILE A 210 14.89 -17.39 -0.49
N ILE A 211 14.07 -17.53 -1.53
CA ILE A 211 14.47 -18.09 -2.83
C ILE A 211 15.11 -17.03 -3.74
N LEU A 212 14.54 -15.80 -3.75
CA LEU A 212 14.88 -14.77 -4.73
C LEU A 212 16.00 -13.84 -4.26
N ILE A 213 16.10 -13.53 -2.97
CA ILE A 213 17.15 -12.64 -2.43
C ILE A 213 18.55 -13.19 -2.73
N PRO A 214 18.88 -14.49 -2.51
CA PRO A 214 20.22 -14.99 -2.82
C PRO A 214 20.60 -14.91 -4.30
N LYS A 215 19.60 -14.93 -5.21
CA LYS A 215 19.82 -14.93 -6.67
C LYS A 215 19.82 -13.51 -7.26
N HIS A 216 18.95 -12.65 -6.78
CA HIS A 216 18.66 -11.35 -7.40
C HIS A 216 18.77 -10.18 -6.40
N GLN A 217 19.25 -10.42 -5.18
CA GLN A 217 19.48 -9.39 -4.16
C GLN A 217 18.22 -8.52 -3.91
N ALA A 218 18.36 -7.21 -3.88
CA ALA A 218 17.25 -6.29 -3.65
C ALA A 218 16.12 -6.37 -4.71
N LEU A 219 16.48 -6.64 -5.97
CA LEU A 219 15.49 -6.84 -7.05
C LEU A 219 14.67 -8.11 -6.80
N GLY A 220 15.26 -9.16 -6.23
CA GLY A 220 14.56 -10.37 -5.84
C GLY A 220 13.47 -10.13 -4.82
N SER A 221 13.72 -9.26 -3.83
CA SER A 221 12.73 -8.86 -2.83
C SER A 221 11.58 -8.06 -3.45
N ALA A 222 11.87 -7.17 -4.41
CA ALA A 222 10.84 -6.44 -5.13
C ALA A 222 9.91 -7.38 -5.92
N PHE A 223 10.46 -8.41 -6.58
CA PHE A 223 9.65 -9.43 -7.26
C PHE A 223 8.84 -10.27 -6.28
N ALA A 224 9.40 -10.64 -5.12
CA ALA A 224 8.67 -11.35 -4.08
C ALA A 224 7.44 -10.55 -3.63
N SER A 225 7.60 -9.25 -3.39
CA SER A 225 6.52 -8.34 -3.04
C SER A 225 5.49 -8.20 -4.18
N LEU A 226 5.91 -8.04 -5.43
CA LEU A 226 5.01 -7.95 -6.58
C LEU A 226 4.14 -9.20 -6.73
N ILE A 227 4.76 -10.38 -6.72
CA ILE A 227 4.04 -11.66 -6.87
C ILE A 227 3.04 -11.84 -5.72
N THR A 228 3.46 -11.58 -4.49
CA THR A 228 2.59 -11.74 -3.31
C THR A 228 1.43 -10.77 -3.34
N GLN A 229 1.65 -9.48 -3.67
CA GLN A 229 0.57 -8.50 -3.75
C GLN A 229 -0.39 -8.78 -4.90
N PHE A 230 0.12 -9.27 -6.02
CA PHE A 230 -0.73 -9.70 -7.13
C PHE A 230 -1.66 -10.85 -6.70
N LEU A 231 -1.12 -11.89 -6.07
CA LEU A 231 -1.91 -13.05 -5.64
C LEU A 231 -2.89 -12.71 -4.53
N THR A 232 -2.48 -11.94 -3.51
CA THR A 232 -3.38 -11.52 -2.43
C THR A 232 -4.46 -10.58 -2.92
N GLY A 233 -4.15 -9.64 -3.82
CA GLY A 233 -5.13 -8.76 -4.46
C GLY A 233 -6.12 -9.55 -5.31
N LEU A 234 -5.64 -10.52 -6.09
CA LEU A 234 -6.49 -11.40 -6.89
C LEU A 234 -7.46 -12.22 -6.02
N CYS A 235 -6.98 -12.80 -4.91
CA CYS A 235 -7.83 -13.52 -3.96
C CYS A 235 -8.91 -12.61 -3.37
N GLN A 236 -8.59 -11.37 -3.01
CA GLN A 236 -9.57 -10.41 -2.50
C GLN A 236 -10.60 -10.02 -3.55
N ILE A 237 -10.19 -9.79 -4.81
CA ILE A 237 -11.10 -9.52 -5.92
C ILE A 237 -12.07 -10.69 -6.13
N ILE A 238 -11.56 -11.92 -6.22
CA ILE A 238 -12.38 -13.12 -6.40
C ILE A 238 -13.39 -13.25 -5.25
N LEU A 239 -12.95 -13.08 -4.02
CA LEU A 239 -13.81 -13.15 -2.84
C LEU A 239 -14.91 -12.08 -2.88
N CYS A 240 -14.58 -10.84 -3.25
CA CYS A 240 -15.57 -9.76 -3.41
C CYS A 240 -16.55 -10.05 -4.55
N CYS A 241 -16.06 -10.56 -5.70
CA CYS A 241 -16.93 -10.97 -6.81
C CYS A 241 -17.92 -12.05 -6.38
N TYR A 242 -17.48 -13.01 -5.56
CA TYR A 242 -18.33 -14.08 -5.05
C TYR A 242 -19.39 -13.55 -4.06
N ILE A 243 -18.98 -12.75 -3.05
CA ILE A 243 -19.87 -12.24 -2.00
C ILE A 243 -20.86 -11.21 -2.55
N PHE A 244 -20.39 -10.25 -3.33
CA PHE A 244 -21.19 -9.11 -3.80
C PHE A 244 -21.71 -9.28 -5.23
N ARG A 245 -21.45 -10.42 -5.90
CA ARG A 245 -21.84 -10.69 -7.29
C ARG A 245 -21.40 -9.61 -8.28
N LEU A 246 -20.15 -9.12 -8.14
CA LEU A 246 -19.61 -8.06 -8.98
C LEU A 246 -19.24 -8.60 -10.36
N ALA A 247 -19.67 -7.90 -11.43
CA ALA A 247 -19.31 -8.23 -12.83
C ALA A 247 -18.21 -7.30 -13.35
N LEU A 248 -16.95 -7.56 -12.95
CA LEU A 248 -15.81 -6.68 -13.23
C LEU A 248 -15.27 -6.75 -14.66
N ILE A 249 -15.63 -7.77 -15.47
CA ILE A 249 -15.04 -8.04 -16.80
C ILE A 249 -15.07 -6.82 -17.70
N LYS A 250 -16.22 -6.14 -17.83
CA LYS A 250 -16.35 -4.94 -18.68
C LYS A 250 -15.49 -3.77 -18.19
N THR A 251 -15.36 -3.62 -16.88
CA THR A 251 -14.52 -2.58 -16.26
C THR A 251 -13.04 -2.87 -16.46
N CYS A 252 -12.63 -4.12 -16.25
CA CYS A 252 -11.25 -4.56 -16.52
C CYS A 252 -10.86 -4.36 -17.99
N LEU A 253 -11.75 -4.71 -18.95
CA LEU A 253 -11.48 -4.51 -20.35
C LEU A 253 -11.29 -3.02 -20.72
N ARG A 254 -12.14 -2.13 -20.20
CA ARG A 254 -11.99 -0.67 -20.40
C ARG A 254 -10.69 -0.13 -19.80
N LEU A 255 -10.32 -0.59 -18.61
CA LEU A 255 -9.07 -0.21 -17.96
C LEU A 255 -7.85 -0.72 -18.73
N LEU A 256 -7.95 -1.90 -19.33
CA LEU A 256 -6.88 -2.46 -20.15
C LEU A 256 -6.70 -1.64 -21.46
N LEU A 257 -7.78 -1.24 -22.11
CA LEU A 257 -7.74 -0.34 -23.25
C LEU A 257 -7.14 1.03 -22.87
N PHE A 258 -7.51 1.57 -21.70
CA PHE A 258 -6.95 2.80 -21.18
C PHE A 258 -5.44 2.68 -20.92
N LEU A 259 -4.99 1.57 -20.31
CA LEU A 259 -3.57 1.29 -20.10
C LEU A 259 -2.79 1.24 -21.42
N VAL A 260 -3.32 0.55 -22.43
CA VAL A 260 -2.68 0.50 -23.76
C VAL A 260 -2.55 1.90 -24.34
N GLY A 261 -3.60 2.73 -24.24
CA GLY A 261 -3.56 4.12 -24.69
C GLY A 261 -2.45 4.93 -23.99
N ILE A 262 -2.34 4.82 -22.65
CA ILE A 262 -1.30 5.53 -21.90
C ILE A 262 0.10 5.04 -22.30
N ILE A 263 0.31 3.74 -22.48
CA ILE A 263 1.61 3.17 -22.89
C ILE A 263 2.00 3.68 -24.27
N LEU A 264 1.06 3.75 -25.23
CA LEU A 264 1.32 4.29 -26.56
C LEU A 264 1.73 5.77 -26.50
N VAL A 265 1.03 6.57 -25.70
CA VAL A 265 1.39 7.98 -25.47
C VAL A 265 2.78 8.10 -24.82
N ALA A 266 3.05 7.29 -23.80
CA ALA A 266 4.34 7.27 -23.12
C ALA A 266 5.49 6.91 -24.07
N TYR A 267 5.29 5.90 -24.89
CA TYR A 267 6.27 5.47 -25.87
C TYR A 267 6.55 6.56 -26.93
N TYR A 268 5.49 7.21 -27.41
CA TYR A 268 5.62 8.34 -28.37
C TYR A 268 6.38 9.52 -27.76
N LEU A 269 6.07 9.90 -26.50
CA LEU A 269 6.74 10.98 -25.80
C LEU A 269 8.22 10.68 -25.53
N ASN A 270 8.55 9.45 -25.17
CA ASN A 270 9.93 9.02 -24.95
C ASN A 270 10.74 9.08 -26.24
N LEU A 271 10.18 8.66 -27.38
CA LEU A 271 10.82 8.79 -28.70
C LEU A 271 11.06 10.26 -29.09
N SER A 272 10.20 11.17 -28.68
CA SER A 272 10.26 12.59 -29.03
C SER A 272 11.21 13.40 -28.14
N HIS A 273 11.91 12.79 -27.18
CA HIS A 273 12.82 13.44 -26.23
C HIS A 273 12.24 14.64 -25.47
N TYR A 274 10.93 14.61 -25.16
CA TYR A 274 10.31 15.63 -24.33
C TYR A 274 10.87 15.59 -22.90
N SER A 275 11.10 16.78 -22.33
CA SER A 275 11.58 16.88 -20.95
C SER A 275 10.54 16.31 -19.98
N LEU A 276 11.02 15.82 -18.83
CA LEU A 276 10.22 15.20 -17.77
C LEU A 276 8.97 16.03 -17.38
N HIS A 277 9.08 17.37 -17.39
CA HIS A 277 7.99 18.28 -17.04
C HIS A 277 6.83 18.25 -18.04
N TYR A 278 7.13 18.21 -19.34
CA TYR A 278 6.10 18.11 -20.38
C TYR A 278 5.47 16.71 -20.42
N ALA A 279 6.26 15.68 -20.18
CA ALA A 279 5.76 14.31 -20.09
C ALA A 279 4.71 14.20 -18.98
N PHE A 280 4.98 14.69 -17.77
CA PHE A 280 4.00 14.64 -16.66
C PHE A 280 2.71 15.38 -16.97
N ALA A 281 2.78 16.58 -17.57
CA ALA A 281 1.59 17.35 -17.95
C ALA A 281 0.74 16.61 -18.99
N LEU A 282 1.35 15.96 -19.98
CA LEU A 282 0.63 15.18 -21.00
C LEU A 282 0.03 13.89 -20.44
N TYR A 283 0.73 13.18 -19.54
CA TYR A 283 0.17 12.00 -18.87
C TYR A 283 -1.06 12.32 -17.99
N SER A 284 -1.16 13.55 -17.48
CA SER A 284 -2.28 13.96 -16.62
C SER A 284 -3.55 14.34 -17.42
N VAL A 285 -3.44 14.55 -18.71
CA VAL A 285 -4.58 14.92 -19.59
C VAL A 285 -5.35 13.68 -20.08
N PHE A 286 -4.71 12.52 -20.14
CA PHE A 286 -5.30 11.24 -20.53
C PHE A 286 -5.75 10.41 -19.32
#